data_01d0e4038fa6fa1e0ac412dc0d52ffe6
#
_entry.id   01d0e4038fa6fa1e0ac412dc0d52ffe6
#
_cell.length_a   1.000
_cell.length_b   1.000
_cell.length_c   1.000
_cell.angle_alpha   90.00
_cell.angle_beta   90.00
_cell.angle_gamma   90.00
#
_symmetry.space_group_name_H-M   'P 1'
#
loop_
_entity.id
_entity.type
_entity.pdbx_description
1 polymer ?
#
loop_
_entity_poly.entity_id
_entity_poly.type
_entity_poly.pdbx_seq_one_letter_code
_entity_poly.pdbx_strand_id
1 'polypeptide(L)'
;MLFRSSQLIELELVQIVDRVFTLFDVNVCIKINNRKVLTGMAEICGFPDKVVDITVAIDKIDKIGLEAVEAEMAQKGLTPEAIEVIRPVLTLSGTTAEKLAVMRDLMNGKSASGLVSETGLKGLDELEELFGFIDAAGIRHEVEIDLSLARGLNYYTGAIFEVKAKDFAIGSICGGGRYDNLTGIFGLPNMSGVGISFGADRIYDVLKGLDKFPSEVTSTTKLLFANMGADELKYLIPVVKSLREAGIACEIYPEQTKLKKQFDYADKKTIPFLSIVGGNEMAEGIINIKNLSTGEQKSFGKDNVSDILDFIS
;
A
#
# COMPACT_ATOMS: atom_id res chain seq x y z
N MET A 1 9.50 13.95 -1.42
CA MET A 1 10.22 14.87 -2.33
C MET A 1 10.02 16.29 -1.85
N LEU A 2 11.10 17.01 -1.72
CA LEU A 2 11.13 18.38 -1.22
C LEU A 2 11.64 19.24 -2.37
N PHE A 3 10.88 20.08 -3.00
CA PHE A 3 11.29 21.14 -3.95
C PHE A 3 10.26 21.37 -5.07
N ARG A 4 9.68 22.58 -5.08
CA ARG A 4 8.90 23.25 -6.11
C ARG A 4 7.41 22.90 -6.22
N SER A 5 6.67 23.88 -6.69
CA SER A 5 5.22 23.87 -6.91
C SER A 5 4.79 23.18 -8.22
N SER A 6 5.68 22.43 -8.89
CA SER A 6 5.36 21.76 -10.16
C SER A 6 4.60 20.46 -9.92
N GLN A 7 3.54 20.23 -10.70
CA GLN A 7 2.75 18.99 -10.68
C GLN A 7 3.52 17.78 -11.25
N LEU A 8 4.72 17.97 -11.79
CA LEU A 8 5.60 16.87 -12.20
C LEU A 8 5.98 15.95 -11.02
N ILE A 9 6.05 16.51 -9.80
CA ILE A 9 6.39 15.71 -8.62
C ILE A 9 5.21 14.83 -8.20
N GLU A 10 3.98 15.31 -8.37
CA GLU A 10 2.77 14.52 -8.20
C GLU A 10 2.70 13.40 -9.24
N LEU A 11 3.05 13.68 -10.49
CA LEU A 11 3.15 12.64 -11.52
C LEU A 11 4.14 11.54 -11.14
N GLU A 12 5.32 11.87 -10.61
CA GLU A 12 6.29 10.87 -10.15
C GLU A 12 5.70 9.94 -9.08
N LEU A 13 4.86 10.48 -8.17
CA LEU A 13 4.17 9.64 -7.18
C LEU A 13 3.15 8.70 -7.83
N VAL A 14 2.39 9.19 -8.81
CA VAL A 14 1.46 8.36 -9.59
C VAL A 14 2.21 7.25 -10.33
N GLN A 15 3.36 7.56 -10.96
CA GLN A 15 4.21 6.57 -11.63
C GLN A 15 4.77 5.52 -10.67
N ILE A 16 5.16 5.93 -9.45
CA ILE A 16 5.61 4.99 -8.41
C ILE A 16 4.48 4.02 -8.03
N VAL A 17 3.26 4.53 -7.82
CA VAL A 17 2.07 3.71 -7.53
C VAL A 17 1.80 2.75 -8.67
N ASP A 18 1.74 3.27 -9.90
CA ASP A 18 1.52 2.48 -11.12
C ASP A 18 2.54 1.34 -11.24
N ARG A 19 3.82 1.65 -11.05
CA ARG A 19 4.90 0.67 -11.12
C ARG A 19 4.79 -0.40 -10.04
N VAL A 20 4.53 -0.02 -8.79
CA VAL A 20 4.43 -0.95 -7.66
C VAL A 20 3.28 -1.94 -7.88
N PHE A 21 2.08 -1.47 -8.20
CA PHE A 21 0.94 -2.36 -8.38
C PHE A 21 0.98 -3.14 -9.70
N THR A 22 1.66 -2.63 -10.71
CA THR A 22 2.01 -3.43 -11.91
C THR A 22 2.93 -4.60 -11.55
N LEU A 23 3.95 -4.41 -10.71
CA LEU A 23 4.85 -5.48 -10.26
C LEU A 23 4.14 -6.51 -9.37
N PHE A 24 3.16 -6.09 -8.58
CA PHE A 24 2.34 -6.99 -7.77
C PHE A 24 1.24 -7.68 -8.56
N ASP A 25 1.03 -7.33 -9.83
CA ASP A 25 -0.09 -7.79 -10.66
C ASP A 25 -1.45 -7.58 -9.97
N VAL A 26 -1.64 -6.40 -9.37
CA VAL A 26 -2.87 -5.98 -8.69
C VAL A 26 -3.48 -4.81 -9.43
N ASN A 27 -4.74 -4.93 -9.87
CA ASN A 27 -5.46 -3.82 -10.49
C ASN A 27 -5.88 -2.81 -9.43
N VAL A 28 -5.55 -1.56 -9.66
CA VAL A 28 -5.91 -0.45 -8.76
C VAL A 28 -6.57 0.69 -9.50
N CYS A 29 -7.32 1.50 -8.77
CA CYS A 29 -7.78 2.82 -9.17
C CYS A 29 -7.07 3.88 -8.29
N ILE A 30 -6.42 4.85 -8.93
CA ILE A 30 -5.75 5.98 -8.31
C ILE A 30 -6.73 7.16 -8.34
N LYS A 31 -7.28 7.50 -7.18
CA LYS A 31 -8.20 8.61 -7.00
C LYS A 31 -7.43 9.87 -6.62
N ILE A 32 -7.72 10.96 -7.31
CA ILE A 32 -7.03 12.23 -7.11
C ILE A 32 -8.05 13.34 -6.87
N ASN A 33 -7.76 14.23 -5.91
CA ASN A 33 -8.45 15.48 -5.69
C ASN A 33 -7.43 16.58 -5.34
N ASN A 34 -7.90 17.79 -5.09
CA ASN A 34 -7.06 18.91 -4.65
C ASN A 34 -7.71 19.64 -3.48
N ARG A 35 -6.92 19.90 -2.44
CA ARG A 35 -7.39 20.62 -1.24
C ARG A 35 -7.98 21.98 -1.55
N LYS A 36 -7.44 22.68 -2.55
CA LYS A 36 -7.93 24.00 -2.98
C LYS A 36 -9.31 23.91 -3.62
N VAL A 37 -9.60 22.82 -4.35
CA VAL A 37 -10.95 22.56 -4.89
C VAL A 37 -11.94 22.38 -3.77
N LEU A 38 -11.60 21.59 -2.73
CA LEU A 38 -12.45 21.40 -1.56
C LEU A 38 -12.68 22.73 -0.79
N THR A 39 -11.66 23.56 -0.67
CA THR A 39 -11.78 24.90 -0.11
C THR A 39 -12.71 25.77 -0.95
N GLY A 40 -12.52 25.75 -2.28
CA GLY A 40 -13.36 26.48 -3.20
C GLY A 40 -14.83 26.10 -3.13
N MET A 41 -15.14 24.82 -2.91
CA MET A 41 -16.52 24.38 -2.70
C MET A 41 -17.18 25.08 -1.49
N ALA A 42 -16.44 25.22 -0.39
CA ALA A 42 -16.93 25.95 0.77
C ALA A 42 -17.06 27.46 0.50
N GLU A 43 -16.13 28.06 -0.25
CA GLU A 43 -16.18 29.49 -0.64
C GLU A 43 -17.39 29.78 -1.51
N ILE A 44 -17.67 28.99 -2.54
CA ILE A 44 -18.85 29.21 -3.41
C ILE A 44 -20.19 28.97 -2.73
N CYS A 45 -20.20 28.22 -1.61
CA CYS A 45 -21.37 28.06 -0.77
C CYS A 45 -21.60 29.24 0.18
N GLY A 46 -20.65 30.16 0.29
CA GLY A 46 -20.67 31.24 1.27
C GLY A 46 -20.30 30.84 2.69
N PHE A 47 -19.70 29.66 2.87
CA PHE A 47 -19.29 29.12 4.18
C PHE A 47 -17.80 28.72 4.22
N PRO A 48 -16.85 29.66 3.96
CA PRO A 48 -15.42 29.35 3.89
C PRO A 48 -14.88 28.76 5.19
N ASP A 49 -15.44 29.09 6.35
CA ASP A 49 -15.03 28.57 7.67
C ASP A 49 -15.47 27.13 7.90
N LYS A 50 -16.36 26.56 7.06
CA LYS A 50 -16.92 25.22 7.18
C LYS A 50 -16.31 24.21 6.23
N VAL A 51 -15.14 24.48 5.67
CA VAL A 51 -14.43 23.54 4.76
C VAL A 51 -14.34 22.15 5.34
N VAL A 52 -13.99 22.01 6.64
CA VAL A 52 -13.86 20.72 7.31
C VAL A 52 -15.20 20.01 7.43
N ASP A 53 -16.25 20.73 7.84
CA ASP A 53 -17.59 20.16 8.00
C ASP A 53 -18.17 19.65 6.69
N ILE A 54 -18.02 20.45 5.62
CA ILE A 54 -18.48 20.12 4.27
C ILE A 54 -17.72 18.89 3.75
N THR A 55 -16.39 18.91 3.84
CA THR A 55 -15.56 17.85 3.29
C THR A 55 -15.69 16.53 4.04
N VAL A 56 -15.86 16.55 5.37
CA VAL A 56 -16.14 15.35 6.18
C VAL A 56 -17.52 14.76 5.84
N ALA A 57 -18.51 15.58 5.54
CA ALA A 57 -19.81 15.09 5.11
C ALA A 57 -19.73 14.46 3.72
N ILE A 58 -19.04 15.10 2.79
CA ILE A 58 -18.85 14.60 1.41
C ILE A 58 -18.09 13.25 1.39
N ASP A 59 -17.05 13.07 2.19
CA ASP A 59 -16.26 11.82 2.27
C ASP A 59 -17.11 10.59 2.69
N LYS A 60 -18.29 10.83 3.23
CA LYS A 60 -19.21 9.77 3.64
C LYS A 60 -20.24 9.39 2.57
N ILE A 61 -20.29 10.08 1.44
CA ILE A 61 -21.37 9.95 0.46
C ILE A 61 -21.57 8.51 -0.02
N ASP A 62 -20.47 7.79 -0.27
CA ASP A 62 -20.51 6.37 -0.67
C ASP A 62 -21.09 5.44 0.41
N LYS A 63 -21.08 5.86 1.68
CA LYS A 63 -21.49 5.04 2.83
C LYS A 63 -22.90 5.31 3.27
N ILE A 64 -23.30 6.58 3.30
CA ILE A 64 -24.58 7.01 3.91
C ILE A 64 -25.57 7.58 2.89
N GLY A 65 -25.13 7.84 1.65
CA GLY A 65 -25.96 8.36 0.56
C GLY A 65 -26.18 9.87 0.63
N LEU A 66 -26.72 10.41 -0.49
CA LEU A 66 -26.88 11.85 -0.71
C LEU A 66 -27.74 12.53 0.36
N GLU A 67 -28.94 11.99 0.63
CA GLU A 67 -29.89 12.57 1.59
C GLU A 67 -29.32 12.70 3.01
N ALA A 68 -28.58 11.68 3.45
CA ALA A 68 -27.95 11.70 4.77
C ALA A 68 -26.77 12.69 4.83
N VAL A 69 -26.01 12.87 3.73
CA VAL A 69 -24.94 13.87 3.62
C VAL A 69 -25.53 15.28 3.68
N GLU A 70 -26.61 15.57 2.95
CA GLU A 70 -27.30 16.85 2.98
C GLU A 70 -27.87 17.16 4.38
N ALA A 71 -28.46 16.16 5.05
CA ALA A 71 -28.95 16.30 6.42
C ALA A 71 -27.79 16.58 7.41
N GLU A 72 -26.62 15.92 7.25
CA GLU A 72 -25.45 16.20 8.09
C GLU A 72 -24.94 17.63 7.85
N MET A 73 -24.87 18.09 6.58
CA MET A 73 -24.49 19.47 6.26
C MET A 73 -25.44 20.50 6.90
N ALA A 74 -26.76 20.26 6.84
CA ALA A 74 -27.76 21.13 7.49
C ALA A 74 -27.58 21.17 9.02
N GLN A 75 -27.32 20.01 9.66
CA GLN A 75 -27.02 19.94 11.09
C GLN A 75 -25.76 20.71 11.48
N LYS A 76 -24.80 20.79 10.58
CA LYS A 76 -23.57 21.57 10.73
C LYS A 76 -23.77 23.06 10.42
N GLY A 77 -25.00 23.47 10.12
CA GLY A 77 -25.43 24.86 9.96
C GLY A 77 -25.18 25.42 8.55
N LEU A 78 -25.16 24.60 7.52
CA LEU A 78 -25.28 25.05 6.13
C LEU A 78 -26.77 25.34 5.86
N THR A 79 -27.00 26.41 5.06
CA THR A 79 -28.37 26.73 4.63
C THR A 79 -28.80 25.82 3.47
N PRO A 80 -30.13 25.66 3.24
CA PRO A 80 -30.61 24.92 2.08
C PRO A 80 -30.05 25.44 0.76
N GLU A 81 -29.88 26.74 0.60
CA GLU A 81 -29.29 27.38 -0.60
C GLU A 81 -27.83 26.98 -0.79
N ALA A 82 -27.05 26.89 0.30
CA ALA A 82 -25.66 26.45 0.24
C ALA A 82 -25.56 24.95 -0.14
N ILE A 83 -26.48 24.13 0.34
CA ILE A 83 -26.54 22.71 -0.03
C ILE A 83 -26.90 22.55 -1.50
N GLU A 84 -27.82 23.34 -2.03
CA GLU A 84 -28.13 23.36 -3.47
C GLU A 84 -26.93 23.70 -4.35
N VAL A 85 -26.00 24.55 -3.89
CA VAL A 85 -24.76 24.89 -4.62
C VAL A 85 -23.83 23.68 -4.69
N ILE A 86 -23.77 22.84 -3.65
CA ILE A 86 -22.88 21.65 -3.57
C ILE A 86 -23.50 20.44 -4.28
N ARG A 87 -24.82 20.30 -4.30
CA ARG A 87 -25.52 19.13 -4.83
C ARG A 87 -25.05 18.67 -6.21
N PRO A 88 -24.81 19.57 -7.21
CA PRO A 88 -24.28 19.15 -8.51
C PRO A 88 -22.91 18.42 -8.41
N VAL A 89 -22.10 18.79 -7.43
CA VAL A 89 -20.78 18.17 -7.22
C VAL A 89 -20.94 16.77 -6.61
N LEU A 90 -21.88 16.60 -5.68
CA LEU A 90 -22.15 15.32 -5.00
C LEU A 90 -22.67 14.24 -5.95
N THR A 91 -23.32 14.64 -7.02
CA THR A 91 -23.92 13.74 -8.03
C THR A 91 -23.14 13.72 -9.34
N LEU A 92 -21.99 14.42 -9.41
CA LEU A 92 -21.22 14.60 -10.63
C LEU A 92 -20.57 13.28 -11.06
N SER A 93 -20.92 12.83 -12.24
CA SER A 93 -20.38 11.66 -12.92
C SER A 93 -19.86 12.04 -14.31
N GLY A 94 -19.11 11.17 -14.93
CA GLY A 94 -18.55 11.39 -16.27
C GLY A 94 -17.02 11.33 -16.27
N THR A 95 -16.43 11.71 -17.38
CA THR A 95 -14.99 11.77 -17.61
C THR A 95 -14.32 12.84 -16.75
N THR A 96 -13.01 12.73 -16.55
CA THR A 96 -12.20 13.75 -15.87
C THR A 96 -12.40 15.15 -16.48
N ALA A 97 -12.41 15.25 -17.80
CA ALA A 97 -12.60 16.53 -18.50
C ALA A 97 -13.99 17.14 -18.24
N GLU A 98 -15.05 16.33 -18.27
CA GLU A 98 -16.41 16.78 -17.97
C GLU A 98 -16.53 17.26 -16.52
N LYS A 99 -15.99 16.50 -15.56
CA LYS A 99 -15.96 16.87 -14.14
C LYS A 99 -15.24 18.20 -13.92
N LEU A 100 -14.05 18.38 -14.53
CA LEU A 100 -13.28 19.61 -14.44
C LEU A 100 -14.03 20.81 -15.05
N ALA A 101 -14.67 20.63 -16.21
CA ALA A 101 -15.45 21.69 -16.85
C ALA A 101 -16.62 22.17 -15.99
N VAL A 102 -17.39 21.25 -15.43
CA VAL A 102 -18.50 21.58 -14.51
C VAL A 102 -17.99 22.30 -13.27
N MET A 103 -16.91 21.78 -12.65
CA MET A 103 -16.33 22.42 -11.47
C MET A 103 -15.80 23.82 -11.78
N ARG A 104 -15.19 24.03 -12.93
CA ARG A 104 -14.70 25.34 -13.38
C ARG A 104 -15.86 26.33 -13.54
N ASP A 105 -16.96 25.91 -14.12
CA ASP A 105 -18.16 26.73 -14.25
C ASP A 105 -18.72 27.13 -12.89
N LEU A 106 -18.82 26.18 -11.95
CA LEU A 106 -19.28 26.49 -10.59
C LEU A 106 -18.35 27.46 -9.86
N MET A 107 -17.03 27.25 -9.94
CA MET A 107 -16.04 28.13 -9.31
C MET A 107 -15.94 29.52 -9.96
N ASN A 108 -16.38 29.69 -11.21
CA ASN A 108 -16.48 30.98 -11.91
C ASN A 108 -17.82 31.72 -11.68
N GLY A 109 -18.60 31.33 -10.69
CA GLY A 109 -19.85 32.03 -10.32
C GLY A 109 -21.07 31.61 -11.13
N LYS A 110 -21.02 30.49 -11.90
CA LYS A 110 -22.23 29.91 -12.52
C LYS A 110 -23.04 29.02 -11.58
N SER A 111 -22.66 28.96 -10.32
CA SER A 111 -23.47 28.32 -9.28
C SER A 111 -24.66 29.18 -8.87
N ALA A 112 -25.63 28.59 -8.15
CA ALA A 112 -26.80 29.32 -7.66
C ALA A 112 -26.45 30.49 -6.72
N SER A 113 -25.28 30.47 -6.08
CA SER A 113 -24.80 31.57 -5.22
C SER A 113 -24.22 32.74 -6.02
N GLY A 114 -23.78 32.54 -7.24
CA GLY A 114 -23.05 33.53 -8.03
C GLY A 114 -21.64 33.88 -7.51
N LEU A 115 -21.17 33.19 -6.47
CA LEU A 115 -19.86 33.43 -5.86
C LEU A 115 -18.73 32.82 -6.71
N VAL A 116 -17.61 33.51 -6.75
CA VAL A 116 -16.36 33.04 -7.41
C VAL A 116 -15.35 32.59 -6.38
N SER A 117 -14.64 31.52 -6.67
CA SER A 117 -13.53 31.05 -5.85
C SER A 117 -12.21 31.00 -6.62
N GLU A 118 -11.34 31.97 -6.39
CA GLU A 118 -9.99 31.99 -6.93
C GLU A 118 -9.15 30.81 -6.41
N THR A 119 -9.36 30.42 -5.15
CA THR A 119 -8.70 29.25 -4.54
C THR A 119 -9.10 27.97 -5.28
N GLY A 120 -10.39 27.78 -5.51
CA GLY A 120 -10.92 26.62 -6.24
C GLY A 120 -10.42 26.56 -7.67
N LEU A 121 -10.43 27.71 -8.41
CA LEU A 121 -9.90 27.81 -9.77
C LEU A 121 -8.43 27.40 -9.84
N LYS A 122 -7.59 27.87 -8.91
CA LYS A 122 -6.19 27.47 -8.83
C LYS A 122 -6.03 25.96 -8.59
N GLY A 123 -6.89 25.36 -7.77
CA GLY A 123 -6.90 23.90 -7.55
C GLY A 123 -7.28 23.12 -8.80
N LEU A 124 -8.19 23.66 -9.63
CA LEU A 124 -8.56 23.06 -10.90
C LEU A 124 -7.43 23.19 -11.94
N ASP A 125 -6.73 24.32 -12.00
CA ASP A 125 -5.56 24.49 -12.88
C ASP A 125 -4.47 23.47 -12.54
N GLU A 126 -4.21 23.23 -11.25
CA GLU A 126 -3.25 22.22 -10.79
C GLU A 126 -3.69 20.80 -11.17
N LEU A 127 -4.98 20.47 -11.09
CA LEU A 127 -5.51 19.17 -11.51
C LEU A 127 -5.43 19.00 -13.02
N GLU A 128 -5.79 20.00 -13.82
CA GLU A 128 -5.69 19.96 -15.27
C GLU A 128 -4.24 19.75 -15.74
N GLU A 129 -3.27 20.45 -15.12
CA GLU A 129 -1.84 20.26 -15.40
C GLU A 129 -1.42 18.84 -15.07
N LEU A 130 -1.80 18.31 -13.88
CA LEU A 130 -1.45 16.96 -13.44
C LEU A 130 -2.03 15.89 -14.37
N PHE A 131 -3.32 15.98 -14.71
CA PHE A 131 -3.96 15.02 -15.61
C PHE A 131 -3.38 15.08 -17.03
N GLY A 132 -3.01 16.27 -17.51
CA GLY A 132 -2.26 16.40 -18.78
C GLY A 132 -0.92 15.66 -18.75
N PHE A 133 -0.21 15.68 -17.63
CA PHE A 133 1.03 14.91 -17.47
C PHE A 133 0.76 13.39 -17.35
N ILE A 134 -0.30 12.99 -16.65
CA ILE A 134 -0.72 11.60 -16.51
C ILE A 134 -1.05 10.99 -17.87
N ASP A 135 -1.81 11.70 -18.69
CA ASP A 135 -2.17 11.27 -20.05
C ASP A 135 -0.91 11.08 -20.93
N ALA A 136 0.04 12.02 -20.84
CA ALA A 136 1.30 11.93 -21.56
C ALA A 136 2.23 10.81 -21.06
N ALA A 137 2.13 10.43 -19.79
CA ALA A 137 2.99 9.41 -19.17
C ALA A 137 2.58 7.97 -19.48
N GLY A 138 1.36 7.74 -19.98
CA GLY A 138 0.86 6.40 -20.31
C GLY A 138 0.75 5.48 -19.09
N ILE A 139 0.15 5.98 -18.01
CA ILE A 139 -0.12 5.20 -16.79
C ILE A 139 -1.00 4.01 -17.13
N ARG A 140 -0.65 2.83 -16.62
CA ARG A 140 -1.36 1.57 -16.89
C ARG A 140 -2.67 1.45 -16.12
N HIS A 141 -2.66 1.87 -14.86
CA HIS A 141 -3.81 1.78 -13.99
C HIS A 141 -4.79 2.93 -14.21
N GLU A 142 -6.03 2.72 -13.82
CA GLU A 142 -7.05 3.74 -13.86
C GLU A 142 -6.69 4.90 -12.94
N VAL A 143 -6.81 6.13 -13.46
CA VAL A 143 -6.65 7.36 -12.69
C VAL A 143 -7.89 8.21 -12.88
N GLU A 144 -8.54 8.61 -11.79
CA GLU A 144 -9.76 9.41 -11.83
C GLU A 144 -9.75 10.59 -10.87
N ILE A 145 -10.48 11.65 -11.23
CA ILE A 145 -10.84 12.69 -10.27
C ILE A 145 -11.98 12.17 -9.39
N ASP A 146 -11.75 12.19 -8.07
CA ASP A 146 -12.77 11.91 -7.07
C ASP A 146 -12.98 13.14 -6.17
N LEU A 147 -14.02 13.91 -6.48
CA LEU A 147 -14.34 15.16 -5.77
C LEU A 147 -14.84 14.91 -4.33
N SER A 148 -15.19 13.67 -3.99
CA SER A 148 -15.53 13.27 -2.61
C SER A 148 -14.29 12.95 -1.77
N LEU A 149 -13.13 12.76 -2.38
CA LEU A 149 -11.89 12.47 -1.67
C LEU A 149 -11.42 13.68 -0.86
N ALA A 150 -11.60 13.62 0.46
CA ALA A 150 -11.36 14.73 1.39
C ALA A 150 -10.39 14.40 2.54
N ARG A 151 -9.47 13.47 2.33
CA ARG A 151 -8.49 13.03 3.35
C ARG A 151 -7.42 14.07 3.67
N GLY A 152 -6.78 13.91 4.82
CA GLY A 152 -5.65 14.76 5.23
C GLY A 152 -6.04 16.23 5.48
N LEU A 153 -7.21 16.47 6.05
CA LEU A 153 -7.84 17.78 6.19
C LEU A 153 -6.97 18.86 6.84
N ASN A 154 -6.03 18.49 7.70
CA ASN A 154 -5.31 19.46 8.53
C ASN A 154 -3.92 19.81 8.00
N TYR A 155 -3.38 19.11 7.03
CA TYR A 155 -1.98 19.33 6.58
C TYR A 155 -1.78 19.31 5.06
N TYR A 156 -2.68 18.73 4.26
CA TYR A 156 -2.56 18.81 2.79
C TYR A 156 -2.97 20.19 2.28
N THR A 157 -2.22 20.68 1.30
CA THR A 157 -2.35 22.04 0.74
C THR A 157 -2.64 22.05 -0.77
N GLY A 158 -2.50 20.92 -1.44
CA GLY A 158 -2.70 20.74 -2.89
C GLY A 158 -3.30 19.38 -3.21
N ALA A 159 -2.68 18.64 -4.14
CA ALA A 159 -3.14 17.33 -4.56
C ALA A 159 -3.26 16.35 -3.39
N ILE A 160 -4.29 15.51 -3.45
CA ILE A 160 -4.61 14.43 -2.50
C ILE A 160 -4.74 13.15 -3.31
N PHE A 161 -4.17 12.05 -2.81
CA PHE A 161 -4.17 10.74 -3.45
C PHE A 161 -4.79 9.68 -2.56
N GLU A 162 -5.58 8.81 -3.16
CA GLU A 162 -6.04 7.56 -2.57
C GLU A 162 -5.97 6.45 -3.60
N VAL A 163 -5.50 5.27 -3.20
CA VAL A 163 -5.42 4.09 -4.07
C VAL A 163 -6.28 2.99 -3.49
N LYS A 164 -7.17 2.46 -4.32
CA LYS A 164 -8.06 1.33 -3.97
C LYS A 164 -7.79 0.15 -4.89
N ALA A 165 -7.75 -1.05 -4.32
CA ALA A 165 -7.75 -2.28 -5.12
C ALA A 165 -9.12 -2.44 -5.79
N LYS A 166 -9.14 -2.86 -7.08
CA LYS A 166 -10.39 -3.05 -7.84
C LYS A 166 -10.98 -4.44 -7.65
N ASP A 167 -10.12 -5.43 -7.48
CA ASP A 167 -10.51 -6.85 -7.46
C ASP A 167 -10.62 -7.41 -6.04
N PHE A 168 -10.44 -6.58 -5.02
CA PHE A 168 -10.51 -6.98 -3.61
C PHE A 168 -11.16 -5.90 -2.76
N ALA A 169 -12.22 -6.26 -2.03
CA ALA A 169 -12.98 -5.33 -1.20
C ALA A 169 -12.24 -4.99 0.10
N ILE A 170 -11.40 -3.95 0.05
CA ILE A 170 -10.67 -3.40 1.19
C ILE A 170 -10.69 -1.87 1.12
N GLY A 171 -10.41 -1.21 2.23
CA GLY A 171 -10.22 0.25 2.23
C GLY A 171 -8.98 0.66 1.42
N SER A 172 -8.65 1.95 1.45
CA SER A 172 -7.48 2.50 0.78
C SER A 172 -6.20 1.73 1.12
N ILE A 173 -5.44 1.34 0.12
CA ILE A 173 -4.18 0.59 0.25
C ILE A 173 -2.93 1.47 0.11
N CYS A 174 -3.10 2.68 -0.44
CA CYS A 174 -2.07 3.71 -0.49
C CYS A 174 -2.75 5.07 -0.43
N GLY A 175 -2.08 6.08 0.08
CA GLY A 175 -2.60 7.45 0.11
C GLY A 175 -1.53 8.47 0.42
N GLY A 176 -1.82 9.73 0.09
CA GLY A 176 -0.86 10.82 0.28
C GLY A 176 -1.38 12.15 -0.21
N GLY A 177 -0.47 13.11 -0.38
CA GLY A 177 -0.79 14.43 -0.91
C GLY A 177 0.34 15.42 -0.75
N ARG A 178 0.08 16.65 -1.20
CA ARG A 178 0.97 17.80 -1.06
C ARG A 178 0.79 18.49 0.28
N TYR A 179 1.89 18.83 0.94
CA TYR A 179 1.93 19.48 2.25
C TYR A 179 3.00 20.57 2.27
N ASP A 180 2.63 21.78 1.89
CA ASP A 180 3.59 22.90 1.78
C ASP A 180 4.01 23.49 3.12
N ASN A 181 3.20 23.34 4.16
CA ASN A 181 3.42 23.98 5.47
C ASN A 181 3.92 23.00 6.55
N LEU A 182 3.84 21.70 6.33
CA LEU A 182 4.18 20.69 7.34
C LEU A 182 5.65 20.78 7.79
N THR A 183 6.55 21.02 6.85
CA THR A 183 7.99 21.15 7.11
C THR A 183 8.31 22.32 8.02
N GLY A 184 7.51 23.40 8.00
CA GLY A 184 7.64 24.54 8.87
C GLY A 184 7.44 24.20 10.35
N ILE A 185 6.57 23.23 10.66
CA ILE A 185 6.34 22.72 12.02
C ILE A 185 7.62 22.07 12.59
N PHE A 186 8.44 21.49 11.70
CA PHE A 186 9.72 20.85 12.05
C PHE A 186 10.94 21.77 11.84
N GLY A 187 10.72 23.09 11.78
CA GLY A 187 11.81 24.07 11.70
C GLY A 187 12.36 24.36 10.30
N LEU A 188 11.67 23.89 9.24
CA LEU A 188 12.05 24.12 7.83
C LEU A 188 10.94 24.90 7.11
N PRO A 189 10.74 26.21 7.38
CA PRO A 189 9.71 27.01 6.73
C PRO A 189 10.00 27.17 5.22
N ASN A 190 8.94 27.39 4.43
CA ASN A 190 9.00 27.60 2.98
C ASN A 190 9.54 26.41 2.17
N MET A 191 9.45 25.21 2.71
CA MET A 191 9.82 23.99 2.00
C MET A 191 8.55 23.19 1.69
N SER A 192 8.16 23.17 0.42
CA SER A 192 7.04 22.35 -0.08
C SER A 192 7.41 20.88 -0.08
N GLY A 193 6.44 20.01 0.21
CA GLY A 193 6.60 18.57 0.16
C GLY A 193 5.37 17.89 -0.41
N VAL A 194 5.59 16.74 -1.06
CA VAL A 194 4.55 15.82 -1.48
C VAL A 194 5.00 14.40 -1.17
N GLY A 195 4.10 13.54 -0.75
CA GLY A 195 4.46 12.16 -0.40
C GLY A 195 3.26 11.23 -0.37
N ILE A 196 3.56 9.94 -0.48
CA ILE A 196 2.59 8.86 -0.38
C ILE A 196 3.05 7.83 0.66
N SER A 197 2.10 7.10 1.22
CA SER A 197 2.32 6.01 2.16
C SER A 197 1.61 4.76 1.65
N PHE A 198 2.34 3.65 1.60
CA PHE A 198 1.80 2.33 1.28
C PHE A 198 1.36 1.63 2.56
N GLY A 199 0.11 1.15 2.59
CA GLY A 199 -0.44 0.38 3.70
C GLY A 199 0.01 -1.08 3.62
N ALA A 200 1.18 -1.42 4.17
CA ALA A 200 1.79 -2.74 4.04
C ALA A 200 0.85 -3.89 4.43
N ASP A 201 0.15 -3.78 5.57
CA ASP A 201 -0.78 -4.80 6.04
C ASP A 201 -1.96 -5.01 5.07
N ARG A 202 -2.51 -3.90 4.53
CA ARG A 202 -3.62 -3.97 3.57
C ARG A 202 -3.18 -4.53 2.23
N ILE A 203 -1.99 -4.16 1.76
CA ILE A 203 -1.40 -4.73 0.54
C ILE A 203 -1.16 -6.22 0.72
N TYR A 204 -0.67 -6.65 1.89
CA TYR A 204 -0.53 -8.06 2.23
C TYR A 204 -1.87 -8.80 2.16
N ASP A 205 -2.94 -8.24 2.73
CA ASP A 205 -4.28 -8.83 2.68
C ASP A 205 -4.81 -8.94 1.24
N VAL A 206 -4.58 -7.93 0.40
CA VAL A 206 -4.92 -7.96 -1.03
C VAL A 206 -4.16 -9.07 -1.74
N LEU A 207 -2.83 -9.13 -1.60
CA LEU A 207 -1.99 -10.15 -2.25
C LEU A 207 -2.38 -11.55 -1.81
N LYS A 208 -2.66 -11.74 -0.52
CA LYS A 208 -3.13 -13.01 0.04
C LYS A 208 -4.52 -13.39 -0.48
N GLY A 209 -5.45 -12.44 -0.50
CA GLY A 209 -6.83 -12.68 -0.94
C GLY A 209 -6.95 -12.96 -2.43
N LEU A 210 -6.02 -12.43 -3.24
CA LEU A 210 -5.94 -12.66 -4.69
C LEU A 210 -4.97 -13.80 -5.07
N ASP A 211 -4.39 -14.51 -4.10
CA ASP A 211 -3.41 -15.58 -4.30
C ASP A 211 -2.19 -15.15 -5.17
N LYS A 212 -1.69 -13.92 -4.89
CA LYS A 212 -0.59 -13.31 -5.66
C LYS A 212 0.79 -13.56 -5.05
N PHE A 213 0.88 -14.24 -3.91
CA PHE A 213 2.19 -14.63 -3.38
C PHE A 213 2.78 -15.78 -4.21
N PRO A 214 4.08 -15.72 -4.54
CA PRO A 214 4.76 -16.84 -5.18
C PRO A 214 4.62 -18.10 -4.33
N SER A 215 4.32 -19.23 -4.96
CA SER A 215 4.22 -20.53 -4.29
C SER A 215 5.47 -20.94 -3.53
N GLU A 216 6.62 -20.37 -3.91
CA GLU A 216 7.93 -20.62 -3.28
C GLU A 216 8.13 -19.91 -1.93
N VAL A 217 7.26 -18.96 -1.55
CA VAL A 217 7.40 -18.16 -0.31
C VAL A 217 6.78 -18.84 0.91
N THR A 218 6.20 -20.02 0.78
CA THR A 218 5.53 -20.73 1.91
C THR A 218 6.49 -21.20 2.99
N SER A 219 7.79 -21.34 2.70
CA SER A 219 8.84 -21.53 3.72
C SER A 219 10.14 -20.88 3.26
N THR A 220 10.70 -19.99 4.09
CA THR A 220 12.06 -19.47 3.88
C THR A 220 13.12 -20.50 4.25
N THR A 221 12.80 -21.49 5.10
CA THR A 221 13.69 -22.55 5.55
C THR A 221 13.63 -23.72 4.57
N LYS A 222 14.77 -24.08 3.98
CA LYS A 222 14.88 -25.26 3.11
C LYS A 222 15.25 -26.53 3.85
N LEU A 223 16.04 -26.44 4.91
CA LEU A 223 16.55 -27.59 5.65
C LEU A 223 16.39 -27.39 7.16
N LEU A 224 15.69 -28.31 7.81
CA LEU A 224 15.59 -28.39 9.26
C LEU A 224 16.53 -29.47 9.81
N PHE A 225 17.36 -29.12 10.78
CA PHE A 225 18.13 -30.09 11.56
C PHE A 225 17.37 -30.44 12.84
N ALA A 226 17.16 -31.73 13.06
CA ALA A 226 16.53 -32.21 14.29
C ALA A 226 17.46 -32.03 15.51
N ASN A 227 16.90 -31.58 16.60
CA ASN A 227 17.62 -31.47 17.88
C ASN A 227 17.51 -32.77 18.65
N MET A 228 18.60 -33.55 18.69
CA MET A 228 18.68 -34.84 19.37
C MET A 228 19.30 -34.73 20.76
N GLY A 229 20.06 -33.66 21.02
CA GLY A 229 20.71 -33.39 22.29
C GLY A 229 21.90 -32.42 22.19
N ALA A 230 22.57 -32.21 23.30
CA ALA A 230 23.61 -31.20 23.40
C ALA A 230 24.86 -31.51 22.58
N ASP A 231 25.21 -32.79 22.44
CA ASP A 231 26.43 -33.16 21.69
C ASP A 231 26.19 -33.13 20.19
N GLU A 232 24.99 -33.52 19.71
CA GLU A 232 24.54 -33.38 18.35
C GLU A 232 24.46 -31.90 17.95
N LEU A 233 23.97 -31.03 18.86
CA LEU A 233 23.96 -29.58 18.60
C LEU A 233 25.35 -29.01 18.42
N LYS A 234 26.34 -29.39 19.24
CA LYS A 234 27.73 -28.93 19.06
C LYS A 234 28.32 -29.37 17.73
N TYR A 235 27.94 -30.55 17.27
CA TYR A 235 28.34 -31.09 15.97
C TYR A 235 27.66 -30.30 14.81
N LEU A 236 26.39 -29.97 14.95
CA LEU A 236 25.59 -29.30 13.90
C LEU A 236 25.85 -27.81 13.75
N ILE A 237 26.19 -27.09 14.81
CA ILE A 237 26.40 -25.64 14.79
C ILE A 237 27.39 -25.20 13.70
N PRO A 238 28.61 -25.79 13.58
CA PRO A 238 29.54 -25.43 12.49
C PRO A 238 28.99 -25.80 11.10
N VAL A 239 28.30 -26.93 10.96
CA VAL A 239 27.68 -27.35 9.70
C VAL A 239 26.61 -26.32 9.25
N VAL A 240 25.71 -25.96 10.16
CA VAL A 240 24.67 -24.96 9.89
C VAL A 240 25.28 -23.61 9.54
N LYS A 241 26.37 -23.21 10.21
CA LYS A 241 27.09 -21.98 9.86
C LYS A 241 27.58 -22.01 8.41
N SER A 242 28.30 -23.08 8.02
CA SER A 242 28.83 -23.20 6.65
C SER A 242 27.75 -23.24 5.59
N LEU A 243 26.62 -23.92 5.85
CA LEU A 243 25.46 -23.95 4.95
C LEU A 243 24.82 -22.55 4.77
N ARG A 244 24.68 -21.80 5.87
CA ARG A 244 24.15 -20.41 5.82
C ARG A 244 25.10 -19.47 5.08
N GLU A 245 26.40 -19.60 5.26
CA GLU A 245 27.40 -18.84 4.51
C GLU A 245 27.35 -19.14 3.01
N ALA A 246 26.94 -20.36 2.65
CA ALA A 246 26.68 -20.76 1.26
C ALA A 246 25.29 -20.37 0.74
N GLY A 247 24.48 -19.63 1.52
CA GLY A 247 23.18 -19.13 1.09
C GLY A 247 22.01 -20.08 1.34
N ILE A 248 22.22 -21.21 2.05
CA ILE A 248 21.13 -22.13 2.38
C ILE A 248 20.36 -21.64 3.59
N ALA A 249 19.06 -21.41 3.41
CA ALA A 249 18.16 -21.11 4.52
C ALA A 249 17.89 -22.37 5.34
N CYS A 250 18.59 -22.52 6.47
CA CYS A 250 18.44 -23.68 7.35
C CYS A 250 18.31 -23.26 8.83
N GLU A 251 17.64 -24.12 9.61
CA GLU A 251 17.46 -23.94 11.05
C GLU A 251 17.67 -25.24 11.83
N ILE A 252 17.98 -25.12 13.10
CA ILE A 252 17.99 -26.24 14.04
C ILE A 252 16.73 -26.13 14.88
N TYR A 253 16.03 -27.24 15.10
CA TYR A 253 14.87 -27.24 15.99
C TYR A 253 15.28 -26.80 17.41
N PRO A 254 14.59 -25.81 18.04
CA PRO A 254 15.13 -25.14 19.22
C PRO A 254 15.16 -25.98 20.47
N GLU A 255 14.28 -26.99 20.60
CA GLU A 255 14.12 -27.79 21.80
C GLU A 255 14.42 -29.28 21.56
N GLN A 256 15.06 -29.94 22.51
CA GLN A 256 15.15 -31.41 22.51
C GLN A 256 13.78 -32.00 22.81
N THR A 257 13.11 -32.54 21.80
CA THR A 257 11.77 -33.17 21.94
C THR A 257 11.68 -34.41 21.08
N LYS A 258 10.54 -35.14 21.19
CA LYS A 258 10.28 -36.31 20.35
C LYS A 258 10.37 -35.94 18.86
N LEU A 259 11.03 -36.79 18.08
CA LEU A 259 11.18 -36.58 16.61
C LEU A 259 9.85 -36.29 15.92
N LYS A 260 8.78 -36.98 16.31
CA LYS A 260 7.45 -36.72 15.74
C LYS A 260 7.06 -35.23 15.78
N LYS A 261 7.29 -34.57 16.94
CA LYS A 261 6.99 -33.10 17.06
C LYS A 261 7.83 -32.25 16.13
N GLN A 262 9.07 -32.66 15.88
CA GLN A 262 9.99 -31.94 14.97
C GLN A 262 9.61 -32.18 13.50
N PHE A 263 9.13 -33.36 13.13
CA PHE A 263 8.55 -33.66 11.84
C PHE A 263 7.25 -32.87 11.62
N ASP A 264 6.34 -32.86 12.61
CA ASP A 264 5.08 -32.09 12.55
C ASP A 264 5.35 -30.57 12.38
N TYR A 265 6.47 -30.07 12.91
CA TYR A 265 6.90 -28.69 12.71
C TYR A 265 7.39 -28.45 11.28
N ALA A 266 8.23 -29.36 10.74
CA ALA A 266 8.67 -29.27 9.35
C ALA A 266 7.50 -29.29 8.37
N ASP A 267 6.54 -30.17 8.60
CA ASP A 267 5.33 -30.29 7.78
C ASP A 267 4.46 -29.02 7.83
N LYS A 268 4.17 -28.50 9.03
CA LYS A 268 3.41 -27.26 9.20
C LYS A 268 4.06 -26.03 8.55
N LYS A 269 5.38 -26.00 8.52
CA LYS A 269 6.17 -24.93 7.87
C LYS A 269 6.48 -25.24 6.41
N THR A 270 6.03 -26.36 5.89
CA THR A 270 6.36 -26.81 4.51
C THR A 270 7.86 -26.84 4.22
N ILE A 271 8.67 -27.22 5.20
CA ILE A 271 10.13 -27.35 5.05
C ILE A 271 10.41 -28.64 4.26
N PRO A 272 11.02 -28.56 3.07
CA PRO A 272 11.14 -29.73 2.20
C PRO A 272 12.19 -30.77 2.64
N PHE A 273 13.18 -30.36 3.42
CA PHE A 273 14.26 -31.24 3.83
C PHE A 273 14.45 -31.28 5.36
N LEU A 274 14.73 -32.45 5.89
CA LEU A 274 15.04 -32.65 7.31
C LEU A 274 16.28 -33.52 7.48
N SER A 275 17.18 -33.10 8.39
CA SER A 275 18.39 -33.85 8.76
C SER A 275 18.28 -34.36 10.19
N ILE A 276 18.63 -35.63 10.40
CA ILE A 276 18.77 -36.23 11.69
C ILE A 276 20.22 -36.71 11.84
N VAL A 277 20.87 -36.26 12.89
CA VAL A 277 22.22 -36.66 13.24
C VAL A 277 22.19 -37.25 14.65
N GLY A 278 22.72 -38.43 14.78
CA GLY A 278 22.92 -39.10 16.04
C GLY A 278 24.38 -39.51 16.22
N GLY A 279 24.65 -40.38 17.24
CA GLY A 279 26.01 -40.80 17.56
C GLY A 279 26.76 -41.49 16.42
N ASN A 280 26.07 -42.26 15.58
CA ASN A 280 26.69 -42.94 14.44
C ASN A 280 27.15 -41.92 13.36
N GLU A 281 26.27 -41.00 12.97
CA GLU A 281 26.59 -39.98 12.00
C GLU A 281 27.74 -39.07 12.46
N MET A 282 27.77 -38.74 13.75
CA MET A 282 28.89 -37.98 14.34
C MET A 282 30.20 -38.74 14.27
N ALA A 283 30.19 -40.06 14.56
CA ALA A 283 31.39 -40.89 14.49
C ALA A 283 31.92 -41.03 13.08
N GLU A 284 31.06 -41.08 12.07
CA GLU A 284 31.41 -41.18 10.66
C GLU A 284 31.70 -39.81 10.02
N GLY A 285 31.40 -38.69 10.70
CA GLY A 285 31.63 -37.35 10.18
C GLY A 285 30.65 -36.95 9.08
N ILE A 286 29.41 -37.49 9.12
CA ILE A 286 28.39 -37.28 8.08
C ILE A 286 27.12 -36.62 8.65
N ILE A 287 26.29 -36.14 7.71
CA ILE A 287 24.90 -35.78 7.97
C ILE A 287 23.97 -36.53 7.00
N ASN A 288 22.82 -36.96 7.49
CA ASN A 288 21.79 -37.59 6.67
C ASN A 288 20.69 -36.56 6.39
N ILE A 289 20.38 -36.31 5.12
CA ILE A 289 19.32 -35.37 4.69
C ILE A 289 18.24 -36.17 3.98
N LYS A 290 17.00 -36.00 4.44
CA LYS A 290 15.80 -36.61 3.87
C LYS A 290 14.95 -35.55 3.19
N ASN A 291 14.58 -35.78 1.94
CA ASN A 291 13.53 -35.05 1.26
C ASN A 291 12.16 -35.54 1.80
N LEU A 292 11.39 -34.65 2.41
CA LEU A 292 10.12 -35.02 3.05
C LEU A 292 9.00 -35.24 2.04
N SER A 293 9.10 -34.71 0.83
CA SER A 293 8.09 -34.88 -0.24
C SER A 293 8.29 -36.20 -0.98
N THR A 294 9.53 -36.57 -1.33
CA THR A 294 9.84 -37.78 -2.09
C THR A 294 10.19 -38.99 -1.23
N GLY A 295 10.59 -38.74 0.02
CA GLY A 295 11.12 -39.75 0.92
C GLY A 295 12.59 -40.14 0.64
N GLU A 296 13.23 -39.59 -0.38
CA GLU A 296 14.64 -39.83 -0.70
C GLU A 296 15.54 -39.35 0.44
N GLN A 297 16.54 -40.18 0.79
CA GLN A 297 17.51 -39.85 1.84
C GLN A 297 18.93 -40.05 1.29
N LYS A 298 19.83 -39.09 1.55
CA LYS A 298 21.23 -39.16 1.20
C LYS A 298 22.11 -38.78 2.39
N SER A 299 23.30 -39.37 2.42
CA SER A 299 24.36 -39.08 3.39
C SER A 299 25.44 -38.22 2.74
N PHE A 300 25.88 -37.19 3.45
CA PHE A 300 26.89 -36.24 3.01
C PHE A 300 27.97 -36.09 4.08
N GLY A 301 29.24 -35.93 3.69
CA GLY A 301 30.26 -35.45 4.61
C GLY A 301 29.84 -34.10 5.21
N LYS A 302 30.01 -33.89 6.50
CA LYS A 302 29.57 -32.67 7.21
C LYS A 302 30.15 -31.37 6.60
N ASP A 303 31.30 -31.45 5.95
CA ASP A 303 32.00 -30.31 5.36
C ASP A 303 31.74 -30.19 3.84
N ASN A 304 30.99 -31.13 3.25
CA ASN A 304 30.70 -31.14 1.79
C ASN A 304 29.48 -30.30 1.42
N VAL A 305 29.61 -28.99 1.56
CA VAL A 305 28.55 -28.02 1.31
C VAL A 305 28.07 -28.04 -0.15
N SER A 306 28.96 -28.29 -1.13
CA SER A 306 28.61 -28.31 -2.55
C SER A 306 27.59 -29.41 -2.89
N ASP A 307 27.82 -30.64 -2.47
CA ASP A 307 26.92 -31.77 -2.76
C ASP A 307 25.59 -31.63 -2.01
N ILE A 308 25.61 -31.00 -0.83
CA ILE A 308 24.39 -30.68 -0.10
C ILE A 308 23.56 -29.64 -0.85
N LEU A 309 24.21 -28.58 -1.38
CA LEU A 309 23.54 -27.57 -2.21
C LEU A 309 22.86 -28.21 -3.41
N ASP A 310 23.56 -29.06 -4.14
CA ASP A 310 23.03 -29.74 -5.32
C ASP A 310 21.84 -30.65 -5.02
N PHE A 311 21.78 -31.22 -3.83
CA PHE A 311 20.68 -32.10 -3.42
C PHE A 311 19.42 -31.32 -2.96
N ILE A 312 19.60 -30.15 -2.36
CA ILE A 312 18.48 -29.37 -1.78
C ILE A 312 18.03 -28.20 -2.65
N SER A 313 18.67 -27.97 -3.81
CA SER A 313 18.26 -27.02 -4.84
C SER A 313 17.10 -27.54 -5.65
#